data_800424e2e9a812877a668dedccbf467f
#
_entry.id   800424e2e9a812877a668dedccbf467f
#
_cell.length_a   1.000
_cell.length_b   1.000
_cell.length_c   1.000
_cell.angle_alpha   90.00
_cell.angle_beta   90.00
_cell.angle_gamma   90.00
#
_symmetry.space_group_name_H-M   'P 1'
#
loop_
_entity.id
_entity.type
_entity.pdbx_description
1 polymer ?
#
loop_
_entity_poly.entity_id
_entity_poly.type
_entity_poly.pdbx_seq_one_letter_code
_entity_poly.pdbx_strand_id
1 'polypeptide(L)'
;MADVALITVHGMGETPPTYADGLMDRLRGQLGSLAGQVVMRSVYYQKILQDNQNYVWERTREHSAVRYPDLRKFVLFGFGDAAGLENRKEIPGSVYELAQGEIARTLLSAHALRPGMPVVFVAQSLGCQVLSSYIYDAQKAARGQPVGAGIWRNIDAWALAAIGRALTASEKTFLGAGTCAALVTTGCNIPVFIAAHKIMHIIPIERPTSLFKWINFYDPDDVLGWPLQPLPGGYNELVEDRIVNASGGVASLLLRSWNPFSHNSYWDDATVVAAIAAMLRRLAA
;
A
#
# COMPACT_ATOMS: atom_id res chain seq x y z
N MET A 1 16.02 11.58 18.49
CA MET A 1 15.07 10.45 18.57
C MET A 1 14.22 10.48 17.29
N ALA A 2 13.74 9.36 16.83
CA ALA A 2 12.85 9.35 15.65
C ALA A 2 11.48 9.93 16.01
N ASP A 3 10.95 10.85 15.22
CA ASP A 3 9.73 11.60 15.54
C ASP A 3 8.55 11.23 14.65
N VAL A 4 8.79 10.55 13.53
CA VAL A 4 7.77 10.09 12.59
C VAL A 4 8.19 8.78 11.92
N ALA A 5 7.23 7.90 11.61
CA ALA A 5 7.45 6.72 10.77
C ALA A 5 6.93 6.95 9.36
N LEU A 6 7.73 6.57 8.37
CA LEU A 6 7.33 6.37 6.99
C LEU A 6 7.22 4.88 6.73
N ILE A 7 6.04 4.41 6.33
CA ILE A 7 5.78 3.01 6.02
C ILE A 7 5.36 2.92 4.55
N THR A 8 6.14 2.21 3.73
CA THR A 8 5.81 1.98 2.32
C THR A 8 5.11 0.64 2.13
N VAL A 9 4.20 0.57 1.15
CA VAL A 9 3.47 -0.65 0.77
C VAL A 9 3.51 -0.76 -0.75
N HIS A 10 4.12 -1.83 -1.26
CA HIS A 10 4.28 -2.03 -2.70
C HIS A 10 2.99 -2.48 -3.39
N GLY A 11 3.00 -2.36 -4.73
CA GLY A 11 1.90 -2.77 -5.60
C GLY A 11 1.95 -4.25 -5.98
N MET A 12 1.30 -4.56 -7.10
CA MET A 12 1.27 -5.88 -7.72
C MET A 12 2.49 -6.11 -8.63
N GLY A 13 2.73 -7.36 -8.97
CA GLY A 13 3.76 -7.77 -9.91
C GLY A 13 5.06 -8.17 -9.21
N GLU A 14 6.06 -8.54 -10.02
CA GLU A 14 7.37 -8.92 -9.49
C GLU A 14 8.05 -7.74 -8.79
N THR A 15 8.13 -7.81 -7.47
CA THR A 15 8.62 -6.71 -6.63
C THR A 15 9.81 -7.19 -5.80
N PRO A 16 10.99 -6.56 -5.90
CA PRO A 16 12.14 -6.91 -5.07
C PRO A 16 11.95 -6.38 -3.63
N PRO A 17 12.62 -6.98 -2.64
CA PRO A 17 12.58 -6.46 -1.25
C PRO A 17 13.07 -5.02 -1.11
N THR A 18 13.90 -4.56 -2.05
CA THR A 18 14.50 -3.22 -2.10
C THR A 18 13.64 -2.18 -2.85
N TYR A 19 12.41 -2.51 -3.15
CA TYR A 19 11.51 -1.71 -4.00
C TYR A 19 11.35 -0.23 -3.59
N ALA A 20 11.52 0.07 -2.31
CA ALA A 20 11.36 1.42 -1.77
C ALA A 20 12.68 2.19 -1.60
N ASP A 21 13.83 1.56 -1.85
CA ASP A 21 15.14 2.17 -1.56
C ASP A 21 15.34 3.48 -2.33
N GLY A 22 14.97 3.51 -3.61
CA GLY A 22 15.05 4.73 -4.42
C GLY A 22 14.23 5.89 -3.88
N LEU A 23 12.99 5.63 -3.44
CA LEU A 23 12.15 6.64 -2.77
C LEU A 23 12.78 7.10 -1.47
N MET A 24 13.23 6.16 -0.64
CA MET A 24 13.82 6.48 0.67
C MET A 24 15.10 7.32 0.53
N ASP A 25 15.93 7.05 -0.46
CA ASP A 25 17.15 7.83 -0.70
C ASP A 25 16.84 9.25 -1.18
N ARG A 26 15.87 9.43 -2.07
CA ARG A 26 15.39 10.77 -2.47
C ARG A 26 14.81 11.54 -1.28
N LEU A 27 14.03 10.87 -0.43
CA LEU A 27 13.48 11.49 0.78
C LEU A 27 14.58 11.86 1.78
N ARG A 28 15.59 11.02 2.00
CA ARG A 28 16.77 11.36 2.83
C ARG A 28 17.48 12.60 2.30
N GLY A 29 17.69 12.67 0.99
CA GLY A 29 18.28 13.85 0.34
C GLY A 29 17.46 15.12 0.56
N GLN A 30 16.14 15.05 0.40
CA GLN A 30 15.26 16.20 0.64
C GLN A 30 15.13 16.59 2.11
N LEU A 31 15.12 15.64 3.04
CA LEU A 31 14.98 15.88 4.48
C LEU A 31 16.26 16.46 5.09
N GLY A 32 17.43 16.16 4.53
CA GLY A 32 18.71 16.63 5.04
C GLY A 32 18.93 16.18 6.48
N SER A 33 19.19 17.13 7.39
CA SER A 33 19.43 16.85 8.81
C SER A 33 18.23 16.20 9.53
N LEU A 34 17.01 16.37 9.03
CA LEU A 34 15.81 15.76 9.62
C LEU A 34 15.68 14.27 9.27
N ALA A 35 16.44 13.75 8.30
CA ALA A 35 16.33 12.34 7.90
C ALA A 35 16.55 11.36 9.07
N GLY A 36 17.41 11.72 10.04
CA GLY A 36 17.65 10.92 11.24
C GLY A 36 16.46 10.85 12.22
N GLN A 37 15.44 11.69 12.04
CA GLN A 37 14.22 11.71 12.82
C GLN A 37 13.09 10.90 12.18
N VAL A 38 13.32 10.35 10.99
CA VAL A 38 12.33 9.56 10.25
C VAL A 38 12.69 8.08 10.27
N VAL A 39 11.86 7.27 10.88
CA VAL A 39 11.94 5.80 10.77
C VAL A 39 11.31 5.38 9.44
N MET A 40 12.12 4.87 8.51
CA MET A 40 11.64 4.39 7.22
C MET A 40 11.59 2.86 7.22
N ARG A 41 10.45 2.28 6.86
CA ARG A 41 10.22 0.82 6.78
C ARG A 41 9.41 0.49 5.54
N SER A 42 9.67 -0.70 4.99
CA SER A 42 8.97 -1.23 3.81
C SER A 42 8.21 -2.49 4.19
N VAL A 43 6.94 -2.54 3.84
CA VAL A 43 6.12 -3.76 3.92
C VAL A 43 6.43 -4.60 2.69
N TYR A 44 6.80 -5.86 2.88
CA TYR A 44 7.10 -6.77 1.79
C TYR A 44 6.30 -8.06 1.90
N TYR A 45 5.27 -8.20 1.07
CA TYR A 45 4.38 -9.38 1.05
C TYR A 45 4.44 -10.17 -0.26
N GLN A 46 5.25 -9.74 -1.25
CA GLN A 46 5.33 -10.35 -2.58
C GLN A 46 5.65 -11.84 -2.56
N LYS A 47 6.54 -12.27 -1.67
CA LYS A 47 6.97 -13.68 -1.58
C LYS A 47 5.84 -14.69 -1.31
N ILE A 48 4.65 -14.21 -0.87
CA ILE A 48 3.52 -15.07 -0.52
C ILE A 48 3.00 -15.83 -1.74
N LEU A 49 2.98 -15.20 -2.93
CA LEU A 49 2.46 -15.78 -4.17
C LEU A 49 3.53 -16.07 -5.22
N GLN A 50 4.73 -15.53 -5.05
CA GLN A 50 5.75 -15.47 -6.10
C GLN A 50 6.18 -16.85 -6.63
N ASP A 51 6.29 -17.85 -5.77
CA ASP A 51 6.72 -19.19 -6.16
C ASP A 51 5.72 -19.83 -7.15
N ASN A 52 4.41 -19.71 -6.89
CA ASN A 52 3.38 -20.23 -7.77
C ASN A 52 3.32 -19.47 -9.10
N GLN A 53 3.49 -18.15 -9.06
CA GLN A 53 3.50 -17.31 -10.25
C GLN A 53 4.71 -17.61 -11.14
N ASN A 54 5.89 -17.75 -10.54
CA ASN A 54 7.11 -18.16 -11.25
C ASN A 54 6.96 -19.54 -11.86
N TYR A 55 6.43 -20.52 -11.11
CA TYR A 55 6.19 -21.86 -11.65
C TYR A 55 5.30 -21.85 -12.89
N VAL A 56 4.17 -21.15 -12.85
CA VAL A 56 3.26 -21.04 -14.01
C VAL A 56 3.94 -20.33 -15.16
N TRP A 57 4.71 -19.28 -14.89
CA TRP A 57 5.44 -18.52 -15.91
C TRP A 57 6.50 -19.34 -16.60
N GLU A 58 7.34 -20.05 -15.85
CA GLU A 58 8.39 -20.92 -16.36
C GLU A 58 7.81 -22.04 -17.21
N ARG A 59 6.79 -22.74 -16.72
CA ARG A 59 6.09 -23.78 -17.48
C ARG A 59 5.50 -23.24 -18.79
N THR A 60 4.93 -22.03 -18.77
CA THR A 60 4.40 -21.41 -19.97
C THR A 60 5.51 -21.13 -20.99
N ARG A 61 6.66 -20.63 -20.54
CA ARG A 61 7.80 -20.33 -21.44
C ARG A 61 8.46 -21.59 -22.01
N GLU A 62 8.56 -22.64 -21.21
CA GLU A 62 9.21 -23.89 -21.62
C GLU A 62 8.37 -24.69 -22.63
N HIS A 63 7.05 -24.63 -22.50
CA HIS A 63 6.17 -25.52 -23.26
C HIS A 63 5.26 -24.80 -24.27
N SER A 64 5.41 -23.50 -24.46
CA SER A 64 4.56 -22.72 -25.36
C SER A 64 5.31 -21.57 -26.02
N ALA A 65 5.05 -21.35 -27.29
CA ALA A 65 5.51 -20.19 -28.04
C ALA A 65 4.55 -19.02 -27.82
N VAL A 66 4.77 -18.22 -26.77
CA VAL A 66 3.92 -17.07 -26.48
C VAL A 66 4.55 -15.76 -26.97
N ARG A 67 3.72 -14.85 -27.49
CA ARG A 67 4.13 -13.47 -27.83
C ARG A 67 3.93 -12.54 -26.64
N TYR A 68 4.63 -11.41 -26.64
CA TYR A 68 4.55 -10.35 -25.61
C TYR A 68 4.90 -10.87 -24.20
N PRO A 69 6.08 -11.47 -23.98
CA PRO A 69 6.41 -12.14 -22.74
C PRO A 69 6.32 -11.20 -21.52
N ASP A 70 6.83 -9.98 -21.63
CA ASP A 70 6.84 -9.02 -20.51
C ASP A 70 5.43 -8.57 -20.10
N LEU A 71 4.57 -8.30 -21.10
CA LEU A 71 3.19 -7.96 -20.85
C LEU A 71 2.41 -9.15 -20.23
N ARG A 72 2.66 -10.37 -20.73
CA ARG A 72 2.03 -11.57 -20.16
C ARG A 72 2.49 -11.83 -18.74
N LYS A 73 3.78 -11.66 -18.46
CA LYS A 73 4.31 -11.78 -17.10
C LYS A 73 3.66 -10.77 -16.18
N PHE A 74 3.60 -9.50 -16.60
CA PHE A 74 2.92 -8.45 -15.85
C PHE A 74 1.45 -8.78 -15.56
N VAL A 75 0.71 -9.24 -16.57
CA VAL A 75 -0.70 -9.64 -16.41
C VAL A 75 -0.83 -10.83 -15.47
N LEU A 76 -0.02 -11.89 -15.65
CA LEU A 76 -0.05 -13.08 -14.81
C LEU A 76 0.19 -12.75 -13.33
N PHE A 77 1.24 -11.99 -13.05
CA PHE A 77 1.61 -11.64 -11.68
C PHE A 77 0.61 -10.65 -11.08
N GLY A 78 0.25 -9.58 -11.82
CA GLY A 78 -0.66 -8.56 -11.31
C GLY A 78 -2.07 -9.08 -11.03
N PHE A 79 -2.66 -9.82 -11.97
CA PHE A 79 -3.97 -10.45 -11.74
C PHE A 79 -3.89 -11.62 -10.76
N GLY A 80 -2.76 -12.34 -10.74
CA GLY A 80 -2.51 -13.39 -9.76
C GLY A 80 -2.49 -12.85 -8.34
N ASP A 81 -1.83 -11.71 -8.11
CA ASP A 81 -1.79 -11.04 -6.80
C ASP A 81 -3.19 -10.56 -6.39
N ALA A 82 -3.90 -9.86 -7.29
CA ALA A 82 -5.25 -9.37 -7.01
C ALA A 82 -6.24 -10.51 -6.73
N ALA A 83 -6.22 -11.56 -7.55
CA ALA A 83 -7.06 -12.74 -7.35
C ALA A 83 -6.70 -13.48 -6.06
N GLY A 84 -5.41 -13.60 -5.74
CA GLY A 84 -4.93 -14.24 -4.52
C GLY A 84 -5.41 -13.55 -3.25
N LEU A 85 -5.42 -12.22 -3.24
CA LEU A 85 -5.92 -11.43 -2.10
C LEU A 85 -7.41 -11.64 -1.85
N GLU A 86 -8.21 -11.82 -2.90
CA GLU A 86 -9.66 -12.02 -2.78
C GLU A 86 -10.05 -13.50 -2.63
N ASN A 87 -9.17 -14.42 -3.06
CA ASN A 87 -9.46 -15.84 -3.02
C ASN A 87 -9.54 -16.36 -1.59
N ARG A 88 -10.76 -16.72 -1.16
CA ARG A 88 -11.05 -17.31 0.15
C ARG A 88 -10.45 -16.50 1.31
N LYS A 89 -10.50 -15.18 1.22
CA LYS A 89 -9.88 -14.26 2.20
C LYS A 89 -10.39 -14.45 3.63
N GLU A 90 -11.58 -15.04 3.80
CA GLU A 90 -12.18 -15.37 5.10
C GLU A 90 -11.50 -16.56 5.80
N ILE A 91 -10.67 -17.33 5.10
CA ILE A 91 -10.00 -18.50 5.68
C ILE A 91 -8.71 -18.09 6.39
N PRO A 92 -8.42 -18.65 7.58
CA PRO A 92 -7.14 -18.49 8.24
C PRO A 92 -5.97 -18.91 7.33
N GLY A 93 -4.89 -18.12 7.31
CA GLY A 93 -3.74 -18.35 6.44
C GLY A 93 -3.95 -17.94 4.98
N SER A 94 -5.05 -17.25 4.65
CA SER A 94 -5.27 -16.68 3.32
C SER A 94 -4.17 -15.66 2.97
N VAL A 95 -3.96 -15.44 1.66
CA VAL A 95 -3.03 -14.42 1.16
C VAL A 95 -3.33 -13.06 1.76
N TYR A 96 -4.62 -12.72 1.89
CA TYR A 96 -5.08 -11.49 2.52
C TYR A 96 -4.60 -11.36 3.98
N GLU A 97 -4.79 -12.41 4.79
CA GLU A 97 -4.34 -12.43 6.19
C GLU A 97 -2.81 -12.35 6.31
N LEU A 98 -2.09 -13.07 5.45
CA LEU A 98 -0.63 -13.04 5.44
C LEU A 98 -0.09 -11.65 5.06
N ALA A 99 -0.67 -10.99 4.04
CA ALA A 99 -0.28 -9.64 3.65
C ALA A 99 -0.55 -8.62 4.77
N GLN A 100 -1.70 -8.70 5.43
CA GLN A 100 -2.01 -7.89 6.61
C GLN A 100 -1.02 -8.16 7.76
N GLY A 101 -0.60 -9.41 7.95
CA GLY A 101 0.41 -9.79 8.94
C GLY A 101 1.76 -9.10 8.69
N GLU A 102 2.19 -8.95 7.43
CA GLU A 102 3.44 -8.23 7.10
C GLU A 102 3.32 -6.72 7.40
N ILE A 103 2.14 -6.10 7.18
CA ILE A 103 1.89 -4.71 7.60
C ILE A 103 2.04 -4.60 9.12
N ALA A 104 1.39 -5.50 9.88
CA ALA A 104 1.42 -5.46 11.34
C ALA A 104 2.84 -5.68 11.89
N ARG A 105 3.62 -6.62 11.35
CA ARG A 105 5.04 -6.83 11.75
C ARG A 105 5.89 -5.60 11.48
N THR A 106 5.71 -4.97 10.33
CA THR A 106 6.42 -3.75 9.95
C THR A 106 6.09 -2.61 10.91
N LEU A 107 4.81 -2.41 11.24
CA LEU A 107 4.38 -1.42 12.22
C LEU A 107 4.93 -1.72 13.63
N LEU A 108 4.92 -2.97 14.08
CA LEU A 108 5.53 -3.34 15.36
C LEU A 108 7.01 -3.00 15.42
N SER A 109 7.75 -3.22 14.33
CA SER A 109 9.18 -2.85 14.26
C SER A 109 9.42 -1.34 14.38
N ALA A 110 8.50 -0.53 13.87
CA ALA A 110 8.55 0.92 14.02
C ALA A 110 8.13 1.35 15.45
N HIS A 111 7.04 0.80 15.97
CA HIS A 111 6.57 1.06 17.33
C HIS A 111 7.62 0.76 18.40
N ALA A 112 8.41 -0.31 18.22
CA ALA A 112 9.48 -0.69 19.14
C ALA A 112 10.58 0.38 19.27
N LEU A 113 10.78 1.23 18.25
CA LEU A 113 11.75 2.33 18.29
C LEU A 113 11.20 3.55 19.01
N ARG A 114 9.92 3.87 18.82
CA ARG A 114 9.21 4.94 19.52
C ARG A 114 7.71 4.67 19.55
N PRO A 115 7.15 4.28 20.68
CA PRO A 115 5.71 4.11 20.83
C PRO A 115 4.94 5.38 20.50
N GLY A 116 3.85 5.23 19.73
CA GLY A 116 2.90 6.32 19.49
C GLY A 116 3.34 7.43 18.53
N MET A 117 4.50 7.28 17.85
CA MET A 117 4.90 8.28 16.84
C MET A 117 3.88 8.37 15.69
N PRO A 118 3.71 9.57 15.08
CA PRO A 118 2.90 9.71 13.88
C PRO A 118 3.38 8.80 12.75
N VAL A 119 2.45 8.25 11.98
CA VAL A 119 2.75 7.40 10.81
C VAL A 119 2.32 8.09 9.53
N VAL A 120 3.20 8.10 8.55
CA VAL A 120 2.91 8.42 7.15
C VAL A 120 2.98 7.13 6.36
N PHE A 121 1.88 6.72 5.77
CA PHE A 121 1.86 5.60 4.83
C PHE A 121 2.03 6.10 3.40
N VAL A 122 2.80 5.36 2.61
CA VAL A 122 2.91 5.55 1.16
C VAL A 122 2.64 4.21 0.49
N ALA A 123 1.55 4.12 -0.24
CA ALA A 123 1.13 2.90 -0.92
C ALA A 123 1.04 3.10 -2.43
N GLN A 124 1.36 2.05 -3.19
CA GLN A 124 1.29 2.05 -4.64
C GLN A 124 0.37 0.94 -5.14
N SER A 125 -0.44 1.24 -6.16
CA SER A 125 -1.21 0.25 -6.90
C SER A 125 -2.05 -0.65 -5.98
N LEU A 126 -1.89 -1.96 -6.07
CA LEU A 126 -2.54 -2.96 -5.22
C LEU A 126 -2.26 -2.76 -3.73
N GLY A 127 -1.10 -2.21 -3.37
CA GLY A 127 -0.78 -1.84 -2.00
C GLY A 127 -1.74 -0.83 -1.40
N CYS A 128 -2.35 0.04 -2.23
CA CYS A 128 -3.38 0.97 -1.79
C CYS A 128 -4.63 0.24 -1.29
N GLN A 129 -5.07 -0.79 -2.02
CA GLN A 129 -6.20 -1.63 -1.64
C GLN A 129 -5.89 -2.45 -0.38
N VAL A 130 -4.72 -3.09 -0.32
CA VAL A 130 -4.30 -3.90 0.83
C VAL A 130 -4.25 -3.06 2.10
N LEU A 131 -3.64 -1.87 2.03
CA LEU A 131 -3.51 -0.97 3.16
C LEU A 131 -4.85 -0.34 3.57
N SER A 132 -5.67 0.09 2.62
CA SER A 132 -7.00 0.64 2.90
C SER A 132 -7.88 -0.40 3.59
N SER A 133 -7.89 -1.63 3.09
CA SER A 133 -8.62 -2.75 3.71
C SER A 133 -8.09 -3.09 5.10
N TYR A 134 -6.77 -3.07 5.30
CA TYR A 134 -6.14 -3.26 6.61
C TYR A 134 -6.62 -2.24 7.63
N ILE A 135 -6.59 -0.94 7.28
CA ILE A 135 -7.04 0.14 8.17
C ILE A 135 -8.53 0.05 8.43
N TYR A 136 -9.34 -0.22 7.41
CA TYR A 136 -10.77 -0.40 7.54
C TYR A 136 -11.16 -1.53 8.51
N ASP A 137 -10.51 -2.70 8.36
CA ASP A 137 -10.72 -3.84 9.25
C ASP A 137 -10.30 -3.52 10.69
N ALA A 138 -9.18 -2.82 10.87
CA ALA A 138 -8.72 -2.36 12.18
C ALA A 138 -9.74 -1.43 12.86
N GLN A 139 -10.29 -0.47 12.10
CA GLN A 139 -11.31 0.46 12.60
C GLN A 139 -12.60 -0.26 12.96
N LYS A 140 -13.03 -1.26 12.19
CA LYS A 140 -14.17 -2.12 12.55
C LYS A 140 -13.92 -2.87 13.85
N ALA A 141 -12.74 -3.51 13.97
CA ALA A 141 -12.36 -4.24 15.18
C ALA A 141 -12.33 -3.33 16.42
N ALA A 142 -11.77 -2.12 16.27
CA ALA A 142 -11.72 -1.13 17.36
C ALA A 142 -13.10 -0.69 17.86
N ARG A 143 -14.13 -0.73 16.99
CA ARG A 143 -15.53 -0.46 17.34
C ARG A 143 -16.29 -1.69 17.85
N GLY A 144 -15.61 -2.82 18.01
CA GLY A 144 -16.26 -4.08 18.39
C GLY A 144 -17.16 -4.66 17.29
N GLN A 145 -17.03 -4.22 16.06
CA GLN A 145 -17.77 -4.73 14.91
C GLN A 145 -17.12 -6.01 14.38
N PRO A 146 -17.89 -6.97 13.85
CA PRO A 146 -17.33 -8.20 13.31
C PRO A 146 -16.49 -7.92 12.06
N VAL A 147 -15.28 -8.48 12.04
CA VAL A 147 -14.38 -8.48 10.87
C VAL A 147 -14.38 -9.90 10.29
N GLY A 148 -14.68 -10.01 8.98
CA GLY A 148 -14.88 -11.30 8.33
C GLY A 148 -13.59 -11.97 7.87
N ALA A 149 -12.51 -11.22 7.69
CA ALA A 149 -11.26 -11.70 7.10
C ALA A 149 -10.02 -11.01 7.70
N GLY A 150 -8.84 -11.55 7.42
CA GLY A 150 -7.57 -10.96 7.83
C GLY A 150 -7.28 -11.06 9.33
N ILE A 151 -6.16 -10.45 9.74
CA ILE A 151 -5.67 -10.55 11.14
C ILE A 151 -6.59 -9.86 12.15
N TRP A 152 -7.34 -8.83 11.72
CA TRP A 152 -8.23 -8.07 12.59
C TRP A 152 -9.49 -8.85 12.99
N ARG A 153 -9.78 -9.98 12.32
CA ARG A 153 -10.81 -10.92 12.77
C ARG A 153 -10.54 -11.42 14.20
N ASN A 154 -9.26 -11.68 14.53
CA ASN A 154 -8.79 -11.99 15.87
C ASN A 154 -7.32 -11.59 16.02
N ILE A 155 -7.09 -10.29 16.25
CA ILE A 155 -5.74 -9.73 16.36
C ILE A 155 -4.94 -10.33 17.53
N ASP A 156 -5.60 -10.73 18.61
CA ASP A 156 -4.93 -11.34 19.75
C ASP A 156 -4.43 -12.76 19.44
N ALA A 157 -5.21 -13.56 18.72
CA ALA A 157 -4.78 -14.87 18.27
C ALA A 157 -3.64 -14.76 17.24
N TRP A 158 -3.73 -13.80 16.32
CA TRP A 158 -2.64 -13.53 15.39
C TRP A 158 -1.35 -13.14 16.13
N ALA A 159 -1.43 -12.26 17.10
CA ALA A 159 -0.26 -11.82 17.85
C ALA A 159 0.39 -12.99 18.60
N LEU A 160 -0.41 -13.83 19.27
CA LEU A 160 0.09 -14.99 19.97
C LEU A 160 0.82 -15.96 19.03
N ALA A 161 0.26 -16.18 17.83
CA ALA A 161 0.87 -17.06 16.82
C ALA A 161 2.11 -16.45 16.15
N ALA A 162 2.08 -15.14 15.84
CA ALA A 162 3.08 -14.47 15.02
C ALA A 162 4.28 -13.93 15.82
N ILE A 163 4.06 -13.52 17.07
CA ILE A 163 5.07 -12.89 17.94
C ILE A 163 5.19 -13.53 19.34
N GLY A 164 4.41 -14.56 19.62
CA GLY A 164 4.51 -15.35 20.86
C GLY A 164 3.97 -14.67 22.12
N ARG A 165 3.28 -13.52 22.00
CA ARG A 165 2.74 -12.76 23.15
C ARG A 165 1.51 -11.92 22.77
N ALA A 166 0.78 -11.50 23.78
CA ALA A 166 -0.29 -10.51 23.60
C ALA A 166 0.27 -9.13 23.21
N LEU A 167 -0.54 -8.35 22.50
CA LEU A 167 -0.27 -6.94 22.22
C LEU A 167 -0.67 -6.06 23.40
N THR A 168 0.11 -5.04 23.69
CA THR A 168 -0.28 -3.96 24.60
C THR A 168 -1.38 -3.09 23.96
N ALA A 169 -2.09 -2.29 24.75
CA ALA A 169 -3.07 -1.35 24.24
C ALA A 169 -2.43 -0.32 23.27
N SER A 170 -1.21 0.16 23.58
CA SER A 170 -0.45 1.07 22.72
C SER A 170 -0.11 0.43 21.36
N GLU A 171 0.36 -0.83 21.37
CA GLU A 171 0.63 -1.57 20.14
C GLU A 171 -0.66 -1.76 19.32
N LYS A 172 -1.77 -2.18 19.92
CA LYS A 172 -3.05 -2.33 19.21
C LYS A 172 -3.49 -1.02 18.54
N THR A 173 -3.38 0.10 19.24
CA THR A 173 -3.69 1.42 18.69
C THR A 173 -2.77 1.76 17.52
N PHE A 174 -1.47 1.54 17.66
CA PHE A 174 -0.48 1.83 16.63
C PHE A 174 -0.67 0.93 15.38
N LEU A 175 -0.84 -0.37 15.59
CA LEU A 175 -1.15 -1.32 14.52
C LEU A 175 -2.47 -0.98 13.82
N GLY A 176 -3.48 -0.54 14.56
CA GLY A 176 -4.75 -0.08 14.00
C GLY A 176 -4.70 1.25 13.27
N ALA A 177 -3.50 1.74 12.96
CA ALA A 177 -3.25 3.04 12.34
C ALA A 177 -3.79 4.23 13.14
N GLY A 178 -3.99 4.09 14.46
CA GLY A 178 -4.52 5.15 15.32
C GLY A 178 -3.63 6.38 15.44
N THR A 179 -2.37 6.31 15.01
CA THR A 179 -1.42 7.45 14.91
C THR A 179 -1.15 7.86 13.46
N CYS A 180 -1.93 7.36 12.49
CA CYS A 180 -1.75 7.72 11.09
C CYS A 180 -2.06 9.20 10.87
N ALA A 181 -1.05 9.96 10.49
CA ALA A 181 -1.14 11.39 10.20
C ALA A 181 -1.29 11.67 8.70
N ALA A 182 -0.84 10.74 7.85
CA ALA A 182 -1.04 10.86 6.40
C ALA A 182 -1.07 9.49 5.71
N LEU A 183 -1.87 9.43 4.65
CA LEU A 183 -1.89 8.36 3.66
C LEU A 183 -1.63 8.98 2.29
N VAL A 184 -0.58 8.52 1.62
CA VAL A 184 -0.26 8.87 0.24
C VAL A 184 -0.47 7.63 -0.61
N THR A 185 -1.37 7.71 -1.57
CA THR A 185 -1.62 6.65 -2.55
C THR A 185 -1.13 7.11 -3.93
N THR A 186 -0.54 6.19 -4.68
CA THR A 186 0.01 6.44 -6.02
C THR A 186 -0.44 5.34 -6.97
N GLY A 187 -0.94 5.71 -8.16
CA GLY A 187 -1.47 4.74 -9.12
C GLY A 187 -2.54 3.82 -8.51
N CYS A 188 -3.43 4.38 -7.72
CA CYS A 188 -4.35 3.66 -6.85
C CYS A 188 -5.43 2.90 -7.63
N ASN A 189 -5.65 1.62 -7.32
CA ASN A 189 -6.63 0.77 -7.98
C ASN A 189 -7.85 0.39 -7.10
N ILE A 190 -8.08 1.07 -5.99
CA ILE A 190 -9.26 0.87 -5.12
C ILE A 190 -10.57 0.86 -5.92
N PRO A 191 -10.81 1.76 -6.91
CA PRO A 191 -12.03 1.75 -7.69
C PRO A 191 -12.31 0.42 -8.42
N VAL A 192 -11.27 -0.29 -8.86
CA VAL A 192 -11.40 -1.60 -9.51
C VAL A 192 -11.98 -2.64 -8.54
N PHE A 193 -11.51 -2.65 -7.30
CA PHE A 193 -12.00 -3.56 -6.25
C PHE A 193 -13.42 -3.20 -5.81
N ILE A 194 -13.73 -1.91 -5.70
CA ILE A 194 -15.11 -1.44 -5.41
C ILE A 194 -16.07 -1.91 -6.51
N ALA A 195 -15.69 -1.77 -7.78
CA ALA A 195 -16.51 -2.18 -8.92
C ALA A 195 -16.74 -3.70 -8.99
N ALA A 196 -15.89 -4.50 -8.34
CA ALA A 196 -16.06 -5.95 -8.27
C ALA A 196 -17.14 -6.41 -7.28
N HIS A 197 -17.66 -5.53 -6.42
CA HIS A 197 -18.71 -5.89 -5.47
C HIS A 197 -20.09 -6.00 -6.15
N LYS A 198 -20.79 -7.11 -5.90
CA LYS A 198 -22.16 -7.32 -6.40
C LYS A 198 -23.15 -6.29 -5.85
N ILE A 199 -22.97 -5.90 -4.60
CA ILE A 199 -23.77 -4.85 -3.93
C ILE A 199 -22.81 -3.70 -3.70
N MET A 200 -23.09 -2.55 -4.32
CA MET A 200 -22.29 -1.36 -4.18
C MET A 200 -22.38 -0.85 -2.74
N HIS A 201 -21.32 -1.07 -1.99
CA HIS A 201 -21.18 -0.60 -0.62
C HIS A 201 -19.83 0.08 -0.49
N ILE A 202 -19.84 1.39 -0.66
CA ILE A 202 -18.62 2.19 -0.70
C ILE A 202 -18.49 2.94 0.61
N ILE A 203 -17.54 2.51 1.42
CA ILE A 203 -17.21 3.15 2.69
C ILE A 203 -15.70 3.33 2.74
N PRO A 204 -15.18 4.57 2.72
CA PRO A 204 -13.77 4.82 2.95
C PRO A 204 -13.39 4.54 4.41
N ILE A 205 -12.10 4.53 4.68
CA ILE A 205 -11.58 4.57 6.05
C ILE A 205 -12.03 5.87 6.74
N GLU A 206 -12.21 5.83 8.05
CA GLU A 206 -12.43 7.03 8.85
C GLU A 206 -11.09 7.75 9.07
N ARG A 207 -11.12 9.05 9.37
CA ARG A 207 -9.91 9.81 9.72
C ARG A 207 -9.31 9.25 11.01
N PRO A 208 -8.09 8.65 10.99
CA PRO A 208 -7.50 8.07 12.20
C PRO A 208 -7.12 9.11 13.25
N THR A 209 -6.73 10.31 12.79
CA THR A 209 -6.34 11.44 13.66
C THR A 209 -6.90 12.75 13.11
N SER A 210 -6.93 13.81 13.93
CA SER A 210 -7.30 15.16 13.49
C SER A 210 -6.31 15.77 12.48
N LEU A 211 -5.08 15.27 12.44
CA LEU A 211 -4.04 15.72 11.52
C LEU A 211 -4.07 14.95 10.18
N PHE A 212 -4.88 13.91 10.10
CA PHE A 212 -4.90 12.99 8.96
C PHE A 212 -5.19 13.71 7.64
N LYS A 213 -4.34 13.40 6.65
CA LYS A 213 -4.52 13.80 5.25
C LYS A 213 -4.36 12.58 4.36
N TRP A 214 -5.25 12.44 3.39
CA TRP A 214 -5.11 11.45 2.33
C TRP A 214 -4.91 12.16 1.00
N ILE A 215 -3.73 11.98 0.38
CA ILE A 215 -3.42 12.49 -0.95
C ILE A 215 -3.28 11.29 -1.88
N ASN A 216 -4.01 11.34 -2.98
CA ASN A 216 -3.95 10.34 -4.04
C ASN A 216 -3.32 10.96 -5.29
N PHE A 217 -2.17 10.45 -5.71
CA PHE A 217 -1.53 10.84 -6.96
C PHE A 217 -1.91 9.86 -8.06
N TYR A 218 -2.40 10.39 -9.17
CA TYR A 218 -2.70 9.60 -10.36
C TYR A 218 -2.22 10.31 -11.62
N ASP A 219 -1.84 9.50 -12.61
CA ASP A 219 -1.49 9.96 -13.95
C ASP A 219 -2.70 9.67 -14.86
N PRO A 220 -3.24 10.65 -15.59
CA PRO A 220 -4.36 10.44 -16.51
C PRO A 220 -4.09 9.40 -17.62
N ASP A 221 -2.81 9.13 -17.93
CA ASP A 221 -2.40 8.14 -18.92
C ASP A 221 -2.15 6.75 -18.31
N ASP A 222 -2.17 6.62 -16.97
CA ASP A 222 -2.05 5.35 -16.26
C ASP A 222 -3.43 4.67 -16.11
N VAL A 223 -3.72 3.69 -16.95
CA VAL A 223 -5.00 2.96 -16.93
C VAL A 223 -5.23 2.11 -15.67
N LEU A 224 -4.20 1.89 -14.87
CA LEU A 224 -4.28 1.16 -13.60
C LEU A 224 -4.41 2.10 -12.40
N GLY A 225 -4.10 3.39 -12.58
CA GLY A 225 -4.18 4.43 -11.57
C GLY A 225 -5.48 5.24 -11.69
N TRP A 226 -6.25 5.32 -10.61
CA TRP A 226 -7.57 5.94 -10.62
C TRP A 226 -7.68 7.10 -9.65
N PRO A 227 -8.46 8.16 -9.99
CA PRO A 227 -8.87 9.17 -9.02
C PRO A 227 -9.83 8.55 -7.98
N LEU A 228 -9.78 9.05 -6.76
CA LEU A 228 -10.63 8.58 -5.66
C LEU A 228 -11.74 9.56 -5.29
N GLN A 229 -11.55 10.87 -5.49
CA GLN A 229 -12.55 11.87 -5.16
C GLN A 229 -13.91 11.67 -5.85
N PRO A 230 -14.00 11.15 -7.09
CA PRO A 230 -15.29 10.85 -7.73
C PRO A 230 -16.08 9.73 -7.08
N LEU A 231 -15.46 8.91 -6.22
CA LEU A 231 -16.16 7.83 -5.52
C LEU A 231 -17.15 8.41 -4.51
N PRO A 232 -18.38 7.84 -4.41
CA PRO A 232 -19.34 8.25 -3.38
C PRO A 232 -18.90 7.78 -1.98
N GLY A 233 -19.75 8.03 -0.98
CA GLY A 233 -19.53 7.54 0.39
C GLY A 233 -18.55 8.37 1.22
N GLY A 234 -18.24 9.63 0.79
CA GLY A 234 -17.38 10.53 1.55
C GLY A 234 -15.93 10.58 1.08
N TYR A 235 -15.57 9.91 -0.01
CA TYR A 235 -14.22 10.01 -0.58
C TYR A 235 -13.85 11.44 -0.95
N ASN A 236 -14.78 12.23 -1.50
CA ASN A 236 -14.57 13.63 -1.86
C ASN A 236 -14.20 14.54 -0.69
N GLU A 237 -14.60 14.18 0.53
CA GLU A 237 -14.28 14.94 1.74
C GLU A 237 -12.99 14.45 2.41
N LEU A 238 -12.60 13.21 2.11
CA LEU A 238 -11.48 12.54 2.76
C LEU A 238 -10.20 12.60 1.95
N VAL A 239 -10.30 12.53 0.62
CA VAL A 239 -9.16 12.38 -0.30
C VAL A 239 -8.96 13.67 -1.10
N GLU A 240 -7.71 14.03 -1.30
CA GLU A 240 -7.25 15.05 -2.24
C GLU A 240 -6.59 14.36 -3.43
N ASP A 241 -7.24 14.33 -4.59
CA ASP A 241 -6.64 13.85 -5.83
C ASP A 241 -5.66 14.87 -6.41
N ARG A 242 -4.48 14.41 -6.82
CA ARG A 242 -3.46 15.23 -7.49
C ARG A 242 -3.00 14.55 -8.77
N ILE A 243 -3.06 15.30 -9.87
CA ILE A 243 -2.55 14.84 -11.16
C ILE A 243 -1.03 14.98 -11.17
N VAL A 244 -0.35 13.93 -11.64
CA VAL A 244 1.08 13.92 -11.93
C VAL A 244 1.30 13.32 -13.32
N ASN A 245 2.47 13.57 -13.90
CA ASN A 245 2.91 12.90 -15.12
C ASN A 245 4.04 11.93 -14.73
N ALA A 246 3.67 10.74 -14.28
CA ALA A 246 4.61 9.72 -13.83
C ALA A 246 5.44 9.13 -14.99
N SER A 247 4.98 9.29 -16.23
CA SER A 247 5.68 8.85 -17.45
C SER A 247 6.77 9.83 -17.94
N GLY A 248 7.09 10.89 -17.19
CA GLY A 248 7.94 12.02 -17.56
C GLY A 248 9.17 11.70 -18.36
N GLY A 249 9.11 11.94 -19.68
CA GLY A 249 10.22 11.87 -20.62
C GLY A 249 9.72 12.02 -22.06
N VAL A 250 10.58 12.55 -22.94
CA VAL A 250 10.32 12.77 -24.38
C VAL A 250 9.85 11.50 -25.10
N ALA A 251 10.10 10.33 -24.52
CA ALA A 251 9.65 9.02 -25.03
C ALA A 251 8.11 8.83 -24.93
N SER A 252 7.42 9.48 -23.98
CA SER A 252 5.96 9.39 -23.84
C SER A 252 5.21 10.09 -24.97
N LEU A 253 5.83 11.07 -25.63
CA LEU A 253 5.21 11.81 -26.74
C LEU A 253 5.10 10.97 -28.03
N LEU A 254 5.92 9.94 -28.17
CA LEU A 254 5.97 9.07 -29.36
C LEU A 254 5.19 7.78 -29.21
N LEU A 255 4.88 7.36 -27.98
CA LEU A 255 4.12 6.15 -27.69
C LEU A 255 2.79 6.56 -27.01
N ARG A 256 1.84 7.06 -27.79
CA ARG A 256 0.44 7.27 -27.39
C ARG A 256 -0.31 5.95 -27.09
N SER A 257 0.37 4.98 -26.53
CA SER A 257 -0.21 3.68 -26.22
C SER A 257 0.16 3.31 -24.79
N TRP A 258 -0.83 2.88 -24.04
CA TRP A 258 -0.76 2.26 -22.72
C TRP A 258 0.64 1.74 -22.39
N ASN A 259 1.28 2.37 -21.42
CA ASN A 259 2.61 1.97 -20.97
C ASN A 259 2.52 1.46 -19.52
N PRO A 260 2.52 0.14 -19.28
CA PRO A 260 2.51 -0.42 -17.92
C PRO A 260 3.74 0.00 -17.10
N PHE A 261 4.79 0.51 -17.73
CA PHE A 261 5.99 1.01 -17.03
C PHE A 261 5.77 2.38 -16.37
N SER A 262 4.81 3.20 -16.84
CA SER A 262 4.46 4.47 -16.18
C SER A 262 3.87 4.22 -14.79
N HIS A 263 3.16 3.11 -14.61
CA HIS A 263 2.55 2.71 -13.35
C HIS A 263 3.58 2.53 -12.21
N ASN A 264 4.84 2.26 -12.52
CA ASN A 264 5.89 2.05 -11.52
C ASN A 264 6.72 3.31 -11.22
N SER A 265 6.49 4.42 -11.93
CA SER A 265 7.37 5.60 -11.87
C SER A 265 6.91 6.70 -10.89
N TYR A 266 5.78 6.53 -10.21
CA TYR A 266 5.27 7.53 -9.26
C TYR A 266 6.26 7.90 -8.16
N TRP A 267 7.05 6.95 -7.68
CA TRP A 267 8.00 7.18 -6.60
C TRP A 267 9.31 7.80 -7.06
N ASP A 268 9.45 7.97 -8.38
CA ASP A 268 10.51 8.72 -9.03
C ASP A 268 10.09 10.17 -9.34
N ASP A 269 8.78 10.47 -9.31
CA ASP A 269 8.25 11.80 -9.59
C ASP A 269 8.60 12.81 -8.49
N ALA A 270 9.20 13.93 -8.90
CA ALA A 270 9.66 14.95 -7.98
C ALA A 270 8.53 15.60 -7.16
N THR A 271 7.31 15.70 -7.72
CA THR A 271 6.14 16.26 -7.06
C THR A 271 5.66 15.35 -5.95
N VAL A 272 5.61 14.04 -6.21
CA VAL A 272 5.26 13.02 -5.22
C VAL A 272 6.26 13.02 -4.09
N VAL A 273 7.56 12.94 -4.40
CA VAL A 273 8.65 12.94 -3.40
C VAL A 273 8.64 14.21 -2.56
N ALA A 274 8.46 15.39 -3.19
CA ALA A 274 8.39 16.66 -2.47
C ALA A 274 7.19 16.75 -1.52
N ALA A 275 6.03 16.25 -1.93
CA ALA A 275 4.83 16.22 -1.09
C ALA A 275 5.03 15.33 0.14
N ILE A 276 5.59 14.13 -0.02
CA ILE A 276 5.90 13.22 1.09
C ILE A 276 6.92 13.87 2.03
N ALA A 277 8.01 14.45 1.50
CA ALA A 277 9.02 15.12 2.31
C ALA A 277 8.46 16.30 3.10
N ALA A 278 7.54 17.08 2.51
CA ALA A 278 6.88 18.20 3.21
C ALA A 278 6.01 17.70 4.39
N MET A 279 5.30 16.57 4.23
CA MET A 279 4.54 15.96 5.34
C MET A 279 5.46 15.49 6.45
N LEU A 280 6.55 14.80 6.10
CA LEU A 280 7.52 14.29 7.06
C LEU A 280 8.19 15.43 7.85
N ARG A 281 8.60 16.51 7.16
CA ARG A 281 9.15 17.71 7.83
C ARG A 281 8.18 18.30 8.85
N ARG A 282 6.90 18.43 8.46
CA ARG A 282 5.88 19.00 9.36
C ARG A 282 5.64 18.15 10.60
N LEU A 283 5.83 16.83 10.52
CA LEU A 283 5.60 15.90 11.62
C LEU A 283 6.85 15.65 12.47
N ALA A 284 8.05 15.92 11.92
CA ALA A 284 9.33 15.79 12.60
C ALA A 284 9.80 17.10 13.25
N ALA A 285 9.19 18.25 12.94
CA ALA A 285 9.45 19.54 13.55
C ALA A 285 8.67 19.72 14.86
#